data_20f7459e5d2a0216729d9fd59efbe77c
#
_entry.id   20f7459e5d2a0216729d9fd59efbe77c
#
_cell.length_a   1.000
_cell.length_b   1.000
_cell.length_c   1.000
_cell.angle_alpha   90.00
_cell.angle_beta   90.00
_cell.angle_gamma   90.00
#
_symmetry.space_group_name_H-M   'P 1'
#
loop_
_entity.id
_entity.type
_entity.pdbx_description
1 polymer ?
#
loop_
_entity_poly.entity_id
_entity_poly.type
_entity_poly.pdbx_seq_one_letter_code
_entity_poly.pdbx_strand_id
1 'polypeptide(L)'
;MEENLIAQFRLLASTEHVTALPDDDVVAFTRDLAFPLFNAICGARFRPGSETERAAALVDGYIARGLPFLWWATPSTMTPEIDAVLRSRGIEPSPEPGMHVELTRDVDPRLGTGVDISPSPVTGELVEVMASGFGFPAFVVEPLRLALADFGPEVLFHVVARVDGAAVSAGSAFVTGRTVGIYNIATIESARRRGLGHAVTATLMNLARGRGCSEAVLMASEMGRPTYERLGFVEVCQTPQYVWTPSH
;
A
#
# COMPACT_ATOMS: atom_id res chain seq x y z
N MET A 1 13.43 -0.68 -0.21
CA MET A 1 11.99 -1.00 -0.24
C MET A 1 11.34 -0.88 1.13
N GLU A 2 11.82 -1.57 2.15
CA GLU A 2 11.22 -1.56 3.50
C GLU A 2 11.08 -0.15 4.08
N GLU A 3 12.12 0.68 3.98
CA GLU A 3 12.08 2.06 4.48
C GLU A 3 11.02 2.92 3.77
N ASN A 4 10.76 2.68 2.47
CA ASN A 4 9.70 3.40 1.76
C ASN A 4 8.30 3.01 2.29
N LEU A 5 8.07 1.71 2.52
CA LEU A 5 6.83 1.22 3.13
C LEU A 5 6.62 1.78 4.54
N ILE A 6 7.64 1.67 5.40
CA ILE A 6 7.58 2.17 6.78
C ILE A 6 7.37 3.68 6.82
N ALA A 7 8.04 4.43 5.93
CA ALA A 7 7.87 5.87 5.82
C ALA A 7 6.44 6.27 5.40
N GLN A 8 5.81 5.52 4.50
CA GLN A 8 4.43 5.74 4.12
C GLN A 8 3.47 5.54 5.32
N PHE A 9 3.68 4.48 6.11
CA PHE A 9 2.88 4.24 7.31
C PHE A 9 3.10 5.31 8.39
N ARG A 10 4.34 5.77 8.59
CA ARG A 10 4.64 6.90 9.48
C ARG A 10 3.92 8.17 9.05
N LEU A 11 3.91 8.44 7.75
CA LEU A 11 3.22 9.59 7.21
C LEU A 11 1.71 9.50 7.46
N LEU A 12 1.09 8.34 7.21
CA LEU A 12 -0.32 8.09 7.54
C LEU A 12 -0.60 8.26 9.04
N ALA A 13 0.28 7.73 9.90
CA ALA A 13 0.16 7.86 11.36
C ALA A 13 0.29 9.30 11.87
N SER A 14 0.87 10.22 11.08
CA SER A 14 1.01 11.64 11.44
C SER A 14 -0.20 12.50 11.08
N THR A 15 -1.19 11.95 10.36
CA THR A 15 -2.39 12.70 9.96
C THR A 15 -3.39 12.82 11.12
N GLU A 16 -4.24 13.84 11.05
CA GLU A 16 -5.34 14.00 12.02
C GLU A 16 -6.46 12.96 11.85
N HIS A 17 -6.41 12.16 10.78
CA HIS A 17 -7.44 11.19 10.41
C HIS A 17 -7.27 9.83 11.10
N VAL A 18 -6.18 9.62 11.82
CA VAL A 18 -5.90 8.41 12.60
C VAL A 18 -5.36 8.78 13.98
N THR A 19 -5.53 7.88 14.94
CA THR A 19 -4.88 7.99 16.25
C THR A 19 -3.65 7.11 16.24
N ALA A 20 -2.47 7.74 16.22
CA ALA A 20 -1.21 7.01 16.39
C ALA A 20 -1.11 6.45 17.81
N LEU A 21 -0.67 5.21 17.93
CA LEU A 21 -0.28 4.67 19.21
C LEU A 21 1.12 5.20 19.57
N PRO A 22 1.31 5.79 20.77
CA PRO A 22 2.58 6.40 21.15
C PRO A 22 3.63 5.32 21.43
N ASP A 23 4.43 5.01 20.42
CA ASP A 23 5.48 3.98 20.51
C ASP A 23 6.60 4.29 19.50
N ASP A 24 7.84 4.44 20.00
CA ASP A 24 8.99 4.76 19.16
C ASP A 24 9.55 3.54 18.41
N ASP A 25 9.24 2.33 18.89
CA ASP A 25 9.77 1.07 18.36
C ASP A 25 8.87 0.46 17.26
N VAL A 26 7.68 1.03 17.01
CA VAL A 26 6.72 0.54 16.02
C VAL A 26 5.84 1.66 15.48
N VAL A 27 5.47 1.57 14.23
CA VAL A 27 4.40 2.42 13.67
C VAL A 27 3.09 1.69 13.82
N ALA A 28 2.20 2.19 14.68
CA ALA A 28 0.87 1.64 14.86
C ALA A 28 -0.16 2.77 14.99
N PHE A 29 -1.31 2.61 14.36
CA PHE A 29 -2.39 3.59 14.40
C PHE A 29 -3.76 2.96 14.24
N THR A 30 -4.78 3.68 14.66
CA THR A 30 -6.18 3.29 14.52
C THR A 30 -7.05 4.50 14.16
N ARG A 31 -8.14 4.23 13.43
CA ARG A 31 -9.21 5.19 13.17
C ARG A 31 -10.56 4.77 13.81
N ASP A 32 -10.59 3.69 14.56
CA ASP A 32 -11.82 3.08 15.08
C ASP A 32 -12.84 2.72 13.99
N LEU A 33 -12.34 2.42 12.79
CA LEU A 33 -13.13 2.00 11.65
C LEU A 33 -13.01 0.49 11.47
N ALA A 34 -14.13 -0.20 11.25
CA ALA A 34 -14.15 -1.66 11.08
C ALA A 34 -13.57 -2.09 9.71
N PHE A 35 -12.36 -1.62 9.40
CA PHE A 35 -11.64 -1.97 8.18
C PHE A 35 -10.12 -2.01 8.42
N PRO A 36 -9.41 -3.10 8.06
CA PRO A 36 -8.01 -3.31 8.47
C PRO A 36 -7.04 -2.20 8.05
N LEU A 37 -7.26 -1.60 6.88
CA LEU A 37 -6.39 -0.54 6.32
C LEU A 37 -6.23 0.67 7.25
N PHE A 38 -7.22 0.92 8.11
CA PHE A 38 -7.23 2.06 9.04
C PHE A 38 -6.81 1.70 10.46
N ASN A 39 -6.42 0.45 10.68
CA ASN A 39 -5.91 -0.05 11.95
C ASN A 39 -4.66 -0.87 11.63
N ALA A 40 -3.52 -0.23 11.56
CA ALA A 40 -2.35 -0.85 10.98
C ALA A 40 -1.14 -0.81 11.90
N ILE A 41 -0.29 -1.82 11.75
CA ILE A 41 0.99 -1.99 12.44
C ILE A 41 2.06 -2.24 11.37
N CYS A 42 3.18 -1.53 11.46
CA CYS A 42 4.32 -1.68 10.55
C CYS A 42 5.62 -1.29 11.23
N GLY A 43 6.75 -1.82 10.76
CA GLY A 43 8.08 -1.36 11.15
C GLY A 43 8.43 -1.62 12.62
N ALA A 44 7.97 -2.72 13.20
CA ALA A 44 8.26 -3.10 14.59
C ALA A 44 9.77 -3.41 14.77
N ARG A 45 10.43 -2.66 15.66
CA ARG A 45 11.85 -2.80 16.00
C ARG A 45 12.02 -2.85 17.52
N PHE A 46 11.40 -3.84 18.12
CA PHE A 46 11.43 -4.04 19.58
C PHE A 46 12.84 -4.40 20.09
N ARG A 47 13.09 -4.10 21.35
CA ARG A 47 14.33 -4.51 22.01
C ARG A 47 14.41 -6.04 22.07
N PRO A 48 15.61 -6.63 21.86
CA PRO A 48 15.80 -8.07 21.97
C PRO A 48 15.27 -8.62 23.30
N GLY A 49 14.43 -9.66 23.22
CA GLY A 49 13.78 -10.29 24.36
C GLY A 49 12.44 -9.66 24.80
N SER A 50 12.01 -8.55 24.19
CA SER A 50 10.69 -7.94 24.46
C SER A 50 9.67 -8.17 23.34
N GLU A 51 10.06 -8.82 22.24
CA GLU A 51 9.27 -8.95 21.03
C GLU A 51 7.92 -9.63 21.30
N THR A 52 7.93 -10.74 22.01
CA THR A 52 6.73 -11.52 22.34
C THR A 52 5.72 -10.68 23.13
N GLU A 53 6.18 -10.03 24.21
CA GLU A 53 5.33 -9.22 25.08
C GLU A 53 4.75 -8.01 24.32
N ARG A 54 5.62 -7.30 23.57
CA ARG A 54 5.24 -6.09 22.86
C ARG A 54 4.29 -6.39 21.70
N ALA A 55 4.57 -7.43 20.92
CA ALA A 55 3.70 -7.87 19.85
C ALA A 55 2.34 -8.33 20.39
N ALA A 56 2.33 -9.12 21.48
CA ALA A 56 1.11 -9.55 22.12
C ALA A 56 0.25 -8.37 22.60
N ALA A 57 0.86 -7.38 23.27
CA ALA A 57 0.14 -6.22 23.77
C ALA A 57 -0.55 -5.42 22.63
N LEU A 58 0.15 -5.22 21.50
CA LEU A 58 -0.42 -4.56 20.33
C LEU A 58 -1.58 -5.35 19.74
N VAL A 59 -1.38 -6.63 19.43
CA VAL A 59 -2.37 -7.50 18.80
C VAL A 59 -3.61 -7.64 19.67
N ASP A 60 -3.41 -7.94 20.96
CA ASP A 60 -4.51 -8.11 21.93
C ASP A 60 -5.29 -6.80 22.13
N GLY A 61 -4.62 -5.65 22.03
CA GLY A 61 -5.26 -4.33 22.08
C GLY A 61 -6.26 -4.09 20.96
N TYR A 62 -5.95 -4.48 19.72
CA TYR A 62 -6.90 -4.41 18.59
C TYR A 62 -8.01 -5.46 18.73
N ILE A 63 -7.67 -6.70 19.10
CA ILE A 63 -8.63 -7.80 19.29
C ILE A 63 -9.65 -7.45 20.38
N ALA A 64 -9.21 -6.95 21.53
CA ALA A 64 -10.09 -6.57 22.64
C ALA A 64 -11.09 -5.47 22.28
N ARG A 65 -10.74 -4.61 21.31
CA ARG A 65 -11.63 -3.56 20.79
C ARG A 65 -12.52 -4.05 19.64
N GLY A 66 -12.36 -5.31 19.19
CA GLY A 66 -13.06 -5.82 18.01
C GLY A 66 -12.69 -5.12 16.71
N LEU A 67 -11.52 -4.48 16.66
CA LEU A 67 -11.04 -3.72 15.49
C LEU A 67 -10.25 -4.63 14.55
N PRO A 68 -10.71 -4.86 13.32
CA PRO A 68 -9.90 -5.55 12.33
C PRO A 68 -8.64 -4.75 12.06
N PHE A 69 -7.51 -5.43 11.97
CA PHE A 69 -6.22 -4.77 11.76
C PHE A 69 -5.35 -5.49 10.73
N LEU A 70 -4.37 -4.77 10.24
CA LEU A 70 -3.33 -5.22 9.33
C LEU A 70 -1.96 -5.03 9.97
N TRP A 71 -1.17 -6.12 10.10
CA TRP A 71 0.25 -6.04 10.41
C TRP A 71 1.05 -6.27 9.13
N TRP A 72 1.76 -5.26 8.69
CA TRP A 72 2.62 -5.38 7.53
C TRP A 72 4.05 -5.68 7.96
N ALA A 73 4.49 -6.89 7.62
CA ALA A 73 5.82 -7.37 7.98
C ALA A 73 6.84 -7.06 6.87
N THR A 74 8.04 -6.72 7.31
CA THR A 74 9.20 -6.61 6.40
C THR A 74 10.34 -7.49 6.91
N PRO A 75 11.30 -7.89 6.06
CA PRO A 75 12.39 -8.77 6.47
C PRO A 75 13.17 -8.28 7.70
N SER A 76 13.36 -6.97 7.83
CA SER A 76 14.12 -6.40 8.96
C SER A 76 13.30 -6.20 10.23
N THR A 77 11.98 -6.39 10.17
CA THR A 77 11.06 -6.06 11.29
C THR A 77 10.19 -7.24 11.74
N MET A 78 10.22 -8.36 11.02
CA MET A 78 9.55 -9.59 11.41
C MET A 78 10.55 -10.55 12.05
N THR A 79 10.32 -10.87 13.32
CA THR A 79 11.10 -11.88 14.05
C THR A 79 10.27 -13.16 14.24
N PRO A 80 10.90 -14.33 14.51
CA PRO A 80 10.18 -15.55 14.83
C PRO A 80 9.20 -15.40 16.01
N GLU A 81 9.54 -14.55 16.98
CA GLU A 81 8.72 -14.28 18.16
C GLU A 81 7.44 -13.53 17.77
N ILE A 82 7.54 -12.51 16.91
CA ILE A 82 6.39 -11.77 16.40
C ILE A 82 5.49 -12.68 15.56
N ASP A 83 6.06 -13.47 14.64
CA ASP A 83 5.31 -14.45 13.84
C ASP A 83 4.58 -15.46 14.74
N ALA A 84 5.25 -16.00 15.77
CA ALA A 84 4.63 -16.92 16.71
C ALA A 84 3.46 -16.30 17.48
N VAL A 85 3.56 -15.02 17.88
CA VAL A 85 2.46 -14.28 18.51
C VAL A 85 1.26 -14.17 17.59
N LEU A 86 1.44 -13.76 16.34
CA LEU A 86 0.36 -13.61 15.35
C LEU A 86 -0.31 -14.96 15.08
N ARG A 87 0.46 -16.01 14.81
CA ARG A 87 -0.06 -17.37 14.56
C ARG A 87 -0.79 -17.95 15.76
N SER A 88 -0.34 -17.70 16.98
CA SER A 88 -1.02 -18.17 18.20
C SER A 88 -2.43 -17.61 18.37
N ARG A 89 -2.76 -16.55 17.64
CA ARG A 89 -4.07 -15.92 17.58
C ARG A 89 -4.84 -16.26 16.29
N GLY A 90 -4.36 -17.27 15.54
CA GLY A 90 -4.96 -17.71 14.29
C GLY A 90 -4.76 -16.76 13.11
N ILE A 91 -3.76 -15.86 13.19
CA ILE A 91 -3.48 -14.88 12.15
C ILE A 91 -2.34 -15.42 11.28
N GLU A 92 -2.67 -15.90 10.08
CA GLU A 92 -1.70 -16.46 9.15
C GLU A 92 -1.19 -15.39 8.18
N PRO A 93 0.09 -15.48 7.77
CA PRO A 93 0.65 -14.58 6.79
C PRO A 93 0.08 -14.83 5.39
N SER A 94 -0.29 -13.75 4.72
CA SER A 94 -0.50 -13.73 3.27
C SER A 94 0.80 -13.27 2.60
N PRO A 95 1.45 -14.10 1.77
CA PRO A 95 2.70 -13.71 1.14
C PRO A 95 2.49 -12.59 0.13
N GLU A 96 3.34 -11.56 0.23
CA GLU A 96 3.39 -10.43 -0.70
C GLU A 96 4.84 -10.25 -1.15
N PRO A 97 5.19 -10.62 -2.41
CA PRO A 97 6.53 -10.39 -2.90
C PRO A 97 6.83 -8.89 -3.03
N GLY A 98 7.87 -8.48 -2.34
CA GLY A 98 8.46 -7.16 -2.50
C GLY A 98 9.33 -7.12 -3.75
N MET A 99 9.05 -6.19 -4.66
CA MET A 99 9.71 -6.10 -5.96
C MET A 99 10.39 -4.76 -6.15
N HIS A 100 11.44 -4.74 -6.96
CA HIS A 100 12.29 -3.58 -7.24
C HIS A 100 12.63 -3.48 -8.72
N VAL A 101 12.79 -2.25 -9.22
CA VAL A 101 13.34 -1.96 -10.56
C VAL A 101 14.13 -0.66 -10.55
N GLU A 102 15.22 -0.58 -11.31
CA GLU A 102 15.95 0.66 -11.56
C GLU A 102 15.25 1.51 -12.65
N LEU A 103 15.11 2.80 -12.41
CA LEU A 103 14.47 3.75 -13.31
C LEU A 103 15.51 4.39 -14.26
N THR A 104 16.14 3.59 -15.12
CA THR A 104 17.21 4.05 -16.02
C THR A 104 16.70 4.75 -17.27
N ARG A 105 15.46 4.48 -17.69
CA ARG A 105 14.82 5.04 -18.90
C ARG A 105 13.29 5.09 -18.74
N ASP A 106 12.64 5.82 -19.64
CA ASP A 106 11.18 5.78 -19.70
C ASP A 106 10.67 4.42 -20.19
N VAL A 107 9.54 4.03 -19.64
CA VAL A 107 8.83 2.79 -20.01
C VAL A 107 7.60 3.14 -20.84
N ASP A 108 7.44 2.46 -21.96
CA ASP A 108 6.23 2.63 -22.81
C ASP A 108 4.97 2.18 -22.02
N PRO A 109 4.04 3.09 -21.75
CA PRO A 109 2.79 2.73 -21.07
C PRO A 109 1.84 1.88 -21.93
N ARG A 110 2.11 1.71 -23.22
CA ARG A 110 1.33 0.89 -24.16
C ARG A 110 -0.17 1.26 -24.16
N LEU A 111 -0.45 2.55 -24.34
CA LEU A 111 -1.82 3.05 -24.33
C LEU A 111 -2.61 2.47 -25.52
N GLY A 112 -3.77 1.89 -25.23
CA GLY A 112 -4.74 1.49 -26.25
C GLY A 112 -5.51 2.67 -26.81
N THR A 113 -6.24 2.44 -27.88
CA THR A 113 -7.13 3.48 -28.47
C THR A 113 -8.17 3.93 -27.44
N GLY A 114 -8.41 5.22 -27.32
CA GLY A 114 -9.39 5.81 -26.39
C GLY A 114 -8.97 5.77 -24.92
N VAL A 115 -7.70 5.41 -24.63
CA VAL A 115 -7.15 5.45 -23.26
C VAL A 115 -6.36 6.74 -23.05
N ASP A 116 -6.73 7.50 -22.04
CA ASP A 116 -5.99 8.65 -21.51
C ASP A 116 -5.52 8.35 -20.08
N ILE A 117 -4.28 8.73 -19.74
CA ILE A 117 -3.75 8.65 -18.38
C ILE A 117 -3.15 10.00 -18.00
N SER A 118 -3.66 10.56 -16.94
CA SER A 118 -3.22 11.88 -16.47
C SER A 118 -2.99 11.91 -14.95
N PRO A 119 -2.08 12.78 -14.46
CA PRO A 119 -2.01 13.09 -13.04
C PRO A 119 -3.37 13.54 -12.53
N SER A 120 -3.71 13.11 -11.32
CA SER A 120 -4.98 13.44 -10.68
C SER A 120 -4.74 13.91 -9.25
N PRO A 121 -5.40 15.00 -8.81
CA PRO A 121 -5.51 15.29 -7.39
C PRO A 121 -6.33 14.18 -6.71
N VAL A 122 -6.34 14.18 -5.37
CA VAL A 122 -7.19 13.25 -4.61
C VAL A 122 -8.65 13.68 -4.75
N THR A 123 -9.37 12.99 -5.62
CA THR A 123 -10.80 13.22 -5.90
C THR A 123 -11.63 12.04 -5.49
N GLY A 124 -12.94 12.22 -5.38
CA GLY A 124 -13.89 11.12 -5.18
C GLY A 124 -13.74 10.05 -6.27
N GLU A 125 -13.61 10.48 -7.56
CA GLU A 125 -13.42 9.57 -8.71
C GLU A 125 -12.18 8.67 -8.56
N LEU A 126 -11.02 9.25 -8.17
CA LEU A 126 -9.79 8.50 -7.93
C LEU A 126 -10.02 7.38 -6.89
N VAL A 127 -10.62 7.76 -5.76
CA VAL A 127 -10.79 6.85 -4.63
C VAL A 127 -11.88 5.82 -4.89
N GLU A 128 -12.94 6.17 -5.63
CA GLU A 128 -13.98 5.23 -6.07
C GLU A 128 -13.41 4.16 -7.00
N VAL A 129 -12.51 4.53 -7.94
CA VAL A 129 -11.80 3.57 -8.77
C VAL A 129 -10.94 2.64 -7.93
N MET A 130 -10.21 3.17 -6.96
CA MET A 130 -9.41 2.35 -6.04
C MET A 130 -10.31 1.41 -5.22
N ALA A 131 -11.35 1.93 -4.58
CA ALA A 131 -12.26 1.15 -3.75
C ALA A 131 -12.95 0.04 -4.57
N SER A 132 -13.46 0.36 -5.75
CA SER A 132 -14.09 -0.61 -6.64
C SER A 132 -13.09 -1.67 -7.12
N GLY A 133 -11.87 -1.27 -7.48
CA GLY A 133 -10.83 -2.17 -7.97
C GLY A 133 -10.35 -3.17 -6.93
N PHE A 134 -10.30 -2.77 -5.66
CA PHE A 134 -9.95 -3.63 -4.51
C PHE A 134 -11.17 -4.31 -3.86
N GLY A 135 -12.39 -3.98 -4.27
CA GLY A 135 -13.60 -4.52 -3.65
C GLY A 135 -13.86 -3.97 -2.25
N PHE A 136 -13.40 -2.75 -1.96
CA PHE A 136 -13.63 -2.12 -0.65
C PHE A 136 -15.10 -1.70 -0.50
N PRO A 137 -15.66 -1.82 0.70
CA PRO A 137 -17.02 -1.35 0.96
C PRO A 137 -17.13 0.17 0.85
N ALA A 138 -18.31 0.68 0.52
CA ALA A 138 -18.56 2.10 0.26
C ALA A 138 -18.15 3.03 1.42
N PHE A 139 -18.28 2.58 2.66
CA PHE A 139 -17.91 3.37 3.83
C PHE A 139 -16.41 3.67 3.94
N VAL A 140 -15.55 2.98 3.15
CA VAL A 140 -14.09 3.19 3.11
C VAL A 140 -13.72 4.38 2.21
N VAL A 141 -14.55 4.76 1.25
CA VAL A 141 -14.23 5.76 0.21
C VAL A 141 -13.85 7.11 0.82
N GLU A 142 -14.72 7.68 1.64
CA GLU A 142 -14.45 8.99 2.23
C GLU A 142 -13.29 8.98 3.24
N PRO A 143 -13.17 8.01 4.16
CA PRO A 143 -11.98 7.86 4.98
C PRO A 143 -10.68 7.76 4.18
N LEU A 144 -10.66 7.01 3.07
CA LEU A 144 -9.49 6.86 2.22
C LEU A 144 -9.15 8.17 1.49
N ARG A 145 -10.17 8.88 0.99
CA ARG A 145 -10.01 10.19 0.37
C ARG A 145 -9.34 11.19 1.32
N LEU A 146 -9.83 11.26 2.55
CA LEU A 146 -9.26 12.14 3.58
C LEU A 146 -7.80 11.76 3.89
N ALA A 147 -7.51 10.48 4.09
CA ALA A 147 -6.17 10.02 4.40
C ALA A 147 -5.14 10.29 3.27
N LEU A 148 -5.58 10.31 2.02
CA LEU A 148 -4.71 10.61 0.88
C LEU A 148 -4.56 12.11 0.60
N ALA A 149 -5.56 12.93 0.97
CA ALA A 149 -5.61 14.35 0.65
C ALA A 149 -4.63 15.21 1.46
N ASP A 150 -4.14 14.71 2.59
CA ASP A 150 -3.22 15.45 3.48
C ASP A 150 -1.81 15.59 2.89
N PHE A 151 -1.51 14.88 1.81
CA PHE A 151 -0.15 14.82 1.28
C PHE A 151 0.00 15.66 0.01
N GLY A 152 1.06 16.47 -0.02
CA GLY A 152 1.42 17.22 -1.21
C GLY A 152 1.87 16.32 -2.37
N PRO A 153 1.66 16.76 -3.62
CA PRO A 153 1.96 15.96 -4.81
C PRO A 153 3.46 15.71 -5.02
N GLU A 154 4.32 16.37 -4.28
CA GLU A 154 5.77 16.11 -4.26
C GLU A 154 6.13 14.82 -3.49
N VAL A 155 5.29 14.43 -2.51
CA VAL A 155 5.47 13.27 -1.65
C VAL A 155 4.60 12.09 -2.12
N LEU A 156 3.32 12.37 -2.36
CA LEU A 156 2.34 11.37 -2.80
C LEU A 156 1.58 11.91 -4.02
N PHE A 157 1.72 11.25 -5.15
CA PHE A 157 1.01 11.64 -6.37
C PHE A 157 0.26 10.46 -7.00
N HIS A 158 -0.73 10.79 -7.78
CA HIS A 158 -1.67 9.82 -8.33
C HIS A 158 -1.84 10.02 -9.83
N VAL A 159 -2.22 8.94 -10.51
CA VAL A 159 -2.70 8.99 -11.89
C VAL A 159 -4.02 8.24 -12.01
N VAL A 160 -4.86 8.71 -12.93
CA VAL A 160 -6.12 8.06 -13.31
C VAL A 160 -6.07 7.75 -14.79
N ALA A 161 -6.41 6.53 -15.15
CA ALA A 161 -6.63 6.10 -16.52
C ALA A 161 -8.13 6.14 -16.85
N ARG A 162 -8.45 6.82 -17.95
CA ARG A 162 -9.81 6.91 -18.48
C ARG A 162 -9.92 6.19 -19.80
N VAL A 163 -11.04 5.55 -20.00
CA VAL A 163 -11.41 4.95 -21.28
C VAL A 163 -12.72 5.62 -21.73
N ASP A 164 -12.68 6.26 -22.89
CA ASP A 164 -13.82 7.02 -23.42
C ASP A 164 -14.37 8.04 -22.39
N GLY A 165 -13.47 8.66 -21.62
CA GLY A 165 -13.75 9.65 -20.60
C GLY A 165 -14.12 9.10 -19.21
N ALA A 166 -14.43 7.81 -19.07
CA ALA A 166 -14.75 7.19 -17.79
C ALA A 166 -13.47 6.73 -17.05
N ALA A 167 -13.32 7.08 -15.79
CA ALA A 167 -12.22 6.60 -14.95
C ALA A 167 -12.37 5.11 -14.65
N VAL A 168 -11.34 4.33 -14.97
CA VAL A 168 -11.41 2.86 -14.87
C VAL A 168 -10.20 2.21 -14.21
N SER A 169 -9.10 2.94 -14.08
CA SER A 169 -7.91 2.46 -13.38
C SER A 169 -7.19 3.63 -12.72
N ALA A 170 -6.54 3.37 -11.61
CA ALA A 170 -5.82 4.38 -10.85
C ALA A 170 -4.58 3.78 -10.18
N GLY A 171 -3.69 4.65 -9.73
CA GLY A 171 -2.53 4.27 -8.94
C GLY A 171 -1.92 5.45 -8.23
N SER A 172 -1.12 5.15 -7.21
CA SER A 172 -0.40 6.11 -6.37
C SER A 172 1.10 5.85 -6.40
N ALA A 173 1.88 6.91 -6.23
CA ALA A 173 3.32 6.84 -6.06
C ALA A 173 3.75 7.68 -4.86
N PHE A 174 4.49 7.07 -3.94
CA PHE A 174 5.01 7.68 -2.73
C PHE A 174 6.54 7.80 -2.82
N VAL A 175 7.07 9.02 -2.67
CA VAL A 175 8.50 9.31 -2.84
C VAL A 175 9.21 9.39 -1.50
N THR A 176 10.32 8.67 -1.36
CA THR A 176 11.27 8.81 -0.26
C THR A 176 12.69 8.91 -0.81
N GLY A 177 13.30 10.07 -0.70
CA GLY A 177 14.63 10.30 -1.28
C GLY A 177 14.63 10.05 -2.80
N ARG A 178 15.35 9.04 -3.25
CA ARG A 178 15.43 8.64 -4.66
C ARG A 178 14.61 7.39 -5.00
N THR A 179 13.88 6.85 -4.05
CA THR A 179 13.02 5.67 -4.20
C THR A 179 11.57 6.11 -4.33
N VAL A 180 10.86 5.57 -5.31
CA VAL A 180 9.39 5.68 -5.40
C VAL A 180 8.75 4.34 -5.08
N GLY A 181 7.83 4.32 -4.13
CA GLY A 181 6.92 3.20 -3.91
C GLY A 181 5.67 3.34 -4.78
N ILE A 182 5.35 2.30 -5.53
CA ILE A 182 4.14 2.24 -6.36
C ILE A 182 3.07 1.49 -5.58
N TYR A 183 1.95 2.17 -5.32
CA TYR A 183 0.87 1.69 -4.46
C TYR A 183 -0.50 1.85 -5.08
N ASN A 184 -1.47 1.14 -4.56
CA ASN A 184 -2.89 1.29 -4.90
C ASN A 184 -3.19 1.15 -6.40
N ILE A 185 -2.46 0.29 -7.11
CA ILE A 185 -2.75 0.02 -8.53
C ILE A 185 -4.05 -0.77 -8.58
N ALA A 186 -5.10 -0.10 -9.01
CA ALA A 186 -6.45 -0.64 -9.07
C ALA A 186 -7.04 -0.49 -10.46
N THR A 187 -7.82 -1.48 -10.89
CA THR A 187 -8.60 -1.43 -12.13
C THR A 187 -9.98 -2.02 -11.83
N ILE A 188 -11.04 -1.29 -12.17
CA ILE A 188 -12.40 -1.79 -11.99
C ILE A 188 -12.59 -3.08 -12.79
N GLU A 189 -13.44 -3.98 -12.31
CA GLU A 189 -13.57 -5.33 -12.84
C GLU A 189 -13.87 -5.36 -14.35
N SER A 190 -14.81 -4.54 -14.82
CA SER A 190 -15.21 -4.46 -16.22
C SER A 190 -14.12 -3.97 -17.18
N ALA A 191 -13.04 -3.35 -16.66
CA ALA A 191 -11.91 -2.83 -17.43
C ALA A 191 -10.63 -3.65 -17.30
N ARG A 192 -10.63 -4.73 -16.49
CA ARG A 192 -9.47 -5.60 -16.30
C ARG A 192 -9.03 -6.28 -17.61
N ARG A 193 -7.79 -6.78 -17.62
CA ARG A 193 -7.15 -7.53 -18.74
C ARG A 193 -7.00 -6.72 -20.04
N ARG A 194 -7.06 -5.39 -19.96
CA ARG A 194 -6.87 -4.46 -21.07
C ARG A 194 -5.52 -3.73 -21.01
N GLY A 195 -4.59 -4.16 -20.16
CA GLY A 195 -3.27 -3.55 -20.00
C GLY A 195 -3.23 -2.28 -19.12
N LEU A 196 -4.35 -1.87 -18.54
CA LEU A 196 -4.45 -0.60 -17.78
C LEU A 196 -3.53 -0.56 -16.55
N GLY A 197 -3.41 -1.68 -15.81
CA GLY A 197 -2.47 -1.74 -14.68
C GLY A 197 -1.00 -1.54 -15.12
N HIS A 198 -0.60 -2.09 -16.27
CA HIS A 198 0.71 -1.82 -16.87
C HIS A 198 0.87 -0.33 -17.20
N ALA A 199 -0.12 0.23 -17.89
CA ALA A 199 -0.08 1.61 -18.35
C ALA A 199 -0.01 2.61 -17.17
N VAL A 200 -0.83 2.41 -16.14
CA VAL A 200 -0.82 3.22 -14.90
C VAL A 200 0.54 3.12 -14.20
N THR A 201 1.06 1.90 -14.01
CA THR A 201 2.35 1.69 -13.36
C THR A 201 3.51 2.33 -14.15
N ALA A 202 3.57 2.13 -15.47
CA ALA A 202 4.58 2.74 -16.33
C ALA A 202 4.53 4.27 -16.30
N THR A 203 3.32 4.85 -16.28
CA THR A 203 3.16 6.31 -16.17
C THR A 203 3.67 6.84 -14.84
N LEU A 204 3.37 6.16 -13.73
CA LEU A 204 3.88 6.53 -12.40
C LEU A 204 5.41 6.43 -12.34
N MET A 205 6.00 5.36 -12.90
CA MET A 205 7.47 5.19 -12.99
C MET A 205 8.12 6.34 -13.77
N ASN A 206 7.56 6.72 -14.92
CA ASN A 206 8.08 7.81 -15.75
C ASN A 206 7.98 9.17 -15.05
N LEU A 207 6.85 9.45 -14.40
CA LEU A 207 6.68 10.67 -13.60
C LEU A 207 7.67 10.73 -12.42
N ALA A 208 7.89 9.62 -11.74
CA ALA A 208 8.85 9.52 -10.63
C ALA A 208 10.29 9.73 -11.13
N ARG A 209 10.67 9.11 -12.25
CA ARG A 209 11.99 9.32 -12.88
C ARG A 209 12.19 10.78 -13.26
N GLY A 210 11.17 11.43 -13.85
CA GLY A 210 11.20 12.87 -14.17
C GLY A 210 11.38 13.77 -12.95
N ARG A 211 11.05 13.28 -11.74
CA ARG A 211 11.25 13.93 -10.43
C ARG A 211 12.59 13.56 -9.76
N GLY A 212 13.45 12.79 -10.44
CA GLY A 212 14.76 12.41 -9.94
C GLY A 212 14.84 11.11 -9.15
N CYS A 213 13.74 10.32 -9.10
CA CYS A 213 13.82 8.97 -8.55
C CYS A 213 14.68 8.07 -9.46
N SER A 214 15.47 7.22 -8.85
CA SER A 214 16.36 6.28 -9.56
C SER A 214 15.90 4.84 -9.46
N GLU A 215 14.95 4.54 -8.60
CA GLU A 215 14.43 3.21 -8.38
C GLU A 215 12.94 3.24 -8.00
N ALA A 216 12.22 2.18 -8.38
CA ALA A 216 10.85 1.95 -7.96
C ALA A 216 10.71 0.63 -7.22
N VAL A 217 9.83 0.62 -6.22
CA VAL A 217 9.52 -0.53 -5.39
C VAL A 217 8.02 -0.72 -5.28
N LEU A 218 7.58 -1.94 -5.06
CA LEU A 218 6.18 -2.26 -4.81
C LEU A 218 6.04 -3.61 -4.09
N MET A 219 4.85 -3.87 -3.53
CA MET A 219 4.43 -5.20 -3.12
C MET A 219 3.42 -5.71 -4.16
N ALA A 220 3.64 -6.92 -4.63
CA ALA A 220 2.84 -7.48 -5.72
C ALA A 220 1.84 -8.50 -5.20
N SER A 221 0.55 -8.27 -5.49
CA SER A 221 -0.43 -9.34 -5.38
C SER A 221 -0.15 -10.43 -6.43
N GLU A 222 -0.62 -11.64 -6.20
CA GLU A 222 -0.50 -12.74 -7.16
C GLU A 222 -1.03 -12.35 -8.56
N MET A 223 -2.15 -11.65 -8.62
CA MET A 223 -2.73 -11.18 -9.88
C MET A 223 -1.89 -10.09 -10.55
N GLY A 224 -1.25 -9.22 -9.79
CA GLY A 224 -0.46 -8.09 -10.30
C GLY A 224 0.95 -8.48 -10.75
N ARG A 225 1.56 -9.46 -10.10
CA ARG A 225 2.95 -9.88 -10.28
C ARG A 225 3.38 -10.01 -11.76
N PRO A 226 2.64 -10.71 -12.66
CA PRO A 226 3.06 -10.84 -14.05
C PRO A 226 3.11 -9.50 -14.79
N THR A 227 2.36 -8.50 -14.36
CA THR A 227 2.40 -7.15 -14.93
C THR A 227 3.68 -6.43 -14.54
N TYR A 228 4.08 -6.54 -13.29
CA TYR A 228 5.29 -5.91 -12.77
C TYR A 228 6.56 -6.58 -13.31
N GLU A 229 6.58 -7.90 -13.45
CA GLU A 229 7.69 -8.61 -14.11
C GLU A 229 7.91 -8.13 -15.57
N ARG A 230 6.83 -7.88 -16.33
CA ARG A 230 6.91 -7.28 -17.68
C ARG A 230 7.39 -5.84 -17.71
N LEU A 231 7.27 -5.11 -16.60
CA LEU A 231 7.81 -3.77 -16.40
C LEU A 231 9.29 -3.78 -15.93
N GLY A 232 9.85 -4.98 -15.73
CA GLY A 232 11.24 -5.16 -15.32
C GLY A 232 11.44 -5.27 -13.81
N PHE A 233 10.37 -5.28 -13.01
CA PHE A 233 10.50 -5.53 -11.59
C PHE A 233 10.97 -6.95 -11.31
N VAL A 234 11.88 -7.08 -10.35
CA VAL A 234 12.36 -8.36 -9.83
C VAL A 234 12.02 -8.48 -8.36
N GLU A 235 11.66 -9.67 -7.91
CA GLU A 235 11.43 -9.95 -6.49
C GLU A 235 12.75 -9.85 -5.73
N VAL A 236 12.75 -9.12 -4.62
CA VAL A 236 13.93 -8.91 -3.77
C VAL A 236 13.72 -9.38 -2.33
N CYS A 237 12.47 -9.53 -1.90
CA CYS A 237 12.14 -10.05 -0.57
C CYS A 237 10.67 -10.45 -0.48
N GLN A 238 10.27 -10.97 0.68
CA GLN A 238 8.87 -11.18 1.05
C GLN A 238 8.45 -10.14 2.09
N THR A 239 7.25 -9.59 1.93
CA THR A 239 6.63 -8.62 2.85
C THR A 239 5.23 -9.11 3.22
N PRO A 240 5.12 -10.20 3.99
CA PRO A 240 3.82 -10.80 4.27
C PRO A 240 2.92 -9.84 5.06
N GLN A 241 1.64 -9.93 4.75
CA GLN A 241 0.59 -9.26 5.51
C GLN A 241 -0.07 -10.24 6.45
N TYR A 242 -0.34 -9.80 7.67
CA TYR A 242 -1.14 -10.53 8.67
C TYR A 242 -2.40 -9.73 8.92
N VAL A 243 -3.53 -10.27 8.52
CA VAL A 243 -4.83 -9.60 8.65
C VAL A 243 -5.68 -10.34 9.67
N TRP A 244 -6.17 -9.61 10.66
CA TRP A 244 -7.17 -10.12 11.58
C TRP A 244 -8.50 -9.40 11.38
N THR A 245 -9.58 -10.18 11.38
CA THR A 245 -10.96 -9.69 11.37
C THR A 245 -11.76 -10.42 12.43
N PRO A 246 -12.67 -9.73 13.15
CA PRO A 246 -13.56 -10.40 14.12
C PRO A 246 -14.39 -11.50 13.44
N SER A 247 -14.48 -12.65 14.09
CA SER A 247 -15.44 -13.68 13.68
C SER A 247 -16.86 -13.18 13.95
N HIS A 248 -17.70 -13.27 12.97
CA HIS A 248 -19.15 -12.95 13.08
C HIS A 248 -19.88 -14.02 13.84
#